data_264a18f376eb5e3c501f0b5a0cac1c22
#
_entry.id   264a18f376eb5e3c501f0b5a0cac1c22
#
_cell.length_a   1.000
_cell.length_b   1.000
_cell.length_c   1.000
_cell.angle_alpha   90.00
_cell.angle_beta   90.00
_cell.angle_gamma   90.00
#
_symmetry.space_group_name_H-M   'P 1'
#
loop_
_entity.id
_entity.type
_entity.pdbx_description
1 polymer ?
#
loop_
_entity_poly.entity_id
_entity_poly.type
_entity_poly.pdbx_seq_one_letter_code
_entity_poly.pdbx_strand_id
1 'polypeptide(L)'
;MSALGFIEVPFFSIAAVVADAVAKTSGVRILGFDTSGSDEIVIRIAGTVSEVADALETAGQTARKLGVKYLGTRLSKPDSHFSELYSGPNAINPLYGGRDQFLPTDFPNPDPAMSTQSQALGILETQGLTAILEATDAMLKTADVKLVGKEKIGAAYVTIIVRGDVAAVTAAVAAGAAAAAPLGKVIASHVIARPHAEMLALLPKP
;
A
#
# COMPACT_ATOMS: atom_id res chain seq x y z
N MET A 1 11.43 5.03 -25.44
CA MET A 1 10.48 5.57 -24.43
C MET A 1 9.79 4.39 -23.79
N SER A 2 9.66 4.37 -22.46
CA SER A 2 8.93 3.31 -21.73
C SER A 2 7.43 3.49 -21.92
N ALA A 3 6.71 2.39 -22.03
CA ALA A 3 5.26 2.41 -21.91
C ALA A 3 4.87 2.75 -20.47
N LEU A 4 3.71 3.35 -20.28
CA LEU A 4 3.12 3.62 -18.98
C LEU A 4 1.87 2.77 -18.78
N GLY A 5 1.66 2.35 -17.55
CA GLY A 5 0.42 1.73 -17.10
C GLY A 5 -0.16 2.44 -15.89
N PHE A 6 -1.47 2.46 -15.82
CA PHE A 6 -2.23 2.99 -14.70
C PHE A 6 -3.21 1.92 -14.25
N ILE A 7 -3.18 1.59 -12.97
CA ILE A 7 -3.99 0.56 -12.33
C ILE A 7 -4.78 1.25 -11.24
N GLU A 8 -6.10 1.28 -11.36
CA GLU A 8 -6.99 1.88 -10.38
C GLU A 8 -7.76 0.80 -9.64
N VAL A 9 -7.66 0.82 -8.32
CA VAL A 9 -8.31 -0.10 -7.38
C VAL A 9 -8.74 0.65 -6.13
N PRO A 10 -9.82 0.20 -5.44
CA PRO A 10 -10.23 0.84 -4.20
C PRO A 10 -9.27 0.50 -3.06
N PHE A 11 -9.12 1.42 -2.14
CA PHE A 11 -8.42 1.30 -0.86
C PHE A 11 -6.91 1.10 -0.97
N PHE A 12 -6.19 1.68 -0.01
CA PHE A 12 -4.73 1.63 0.04
C PHE A 12 -4.20 0.21 0.27
N SER A 13 -4.85 -0.56 1.13
CA SER A 13 -4.47 -1.94 1.43
C SER A 13 -4.54 -2.84 0.19
N ILE A 14 -5.57 -2.67 -0.62
CA ILE A 14 -5.73 -3.39 -1.91
C ILE A 14 -4.64 -2.95 -2.90
N ALA A 15 -4.40 -1.64 -3.02
CA ALA A 15 -3.37 -1.12 -3.91
C ALA A 15 -1.98 -1.67 -3.55
N ALA A 16 -1.65 -1.79 -2.26
CA ALA A 16 -0.39 -2.38 -1.80
C ALA A 16 -0.25 -3.86 -2.21
N VAL A 17 -1.32 -4.66 -2.05
CA VAL A 17 -1.32 -6.08 -2.45
C VAL A 17 -1.20 -6.23 -3.97
N VAL A 18 -1.92 -5.41 -4.74
CA VAL A 18 -1.85 -5.41 -6.21
C VAL A 18 -0.47 -4.98 -6.69
N ALA A 19 0.09 -3.91 -6.11
CA ALA A 19 1.43 -3.44 -6.44
C ALA A 19 2.51 -4.51 -6.18
N ASP A 20 2.42 -5.21 -5.04
CA ASP A 20 3.34 -6.30 -4.72
C ASP A 20 3.23 -7.46 -5.73
N ALA A 21 2.00 -7.85 -6.11
CA ALA A 21 1.78 -8.89 -7.11
C ALA A 21 2.35 -8.51 -8.48
N VAL A 22 2.10 -7.28 -8.92
CA VAL A 22 2.60 -6.72 -10.18
C VAL A 22 4.13 -6.66 -10.19
N ALA A 23 4.75 -6.15 -9.12
CA ALA A 23 6.21 -6.07 -9.02
C ALA A 23 6.91 -7.43 -9.04
N LYS A 24 6.26 -8.48 -8.53
CA LYS A 24 6.79 -9.85 -8.52
C LYS A 24 6.72 -10.57 -9.86
N THR A 25 5.83 -10.17 -10.74
CA THR A 25 5.48 -10.98 -11.92
C THR A 25 5.80 -10.33 -13.26
N SER A 26 5.99 -9.01 -13.33
CA SER A 26 5.95 -8.32 -14.62
C SER A 26 7.17 -7.46 -14.95
N GLY A 27 8.21 -7.42 -14.15
CA GLY A 27 9.43 -6.65 -14.44
C GLY A 27 9.25 -5.13 -14.59
N VAL A 28 8.03 -4.61 -14.35
CA VAL A 28 7.76 -3.16 -14.39
C VAL A 28 8.34 -2.46 -13.17
N ARG A 29 8.67 -1.20 -13.35
CA ARG A 29 8.99 -0.29 -12.25
C ARG A 29 7.72 0.39 -11.76
N ILE A 30 7.51 0.42 -10.44
CA ILE A 30 6.41 1.17 -9.84
C ILE A 30 6.85 2.61 -9.63
N LEU A 31 6.10 3.55 -10.19
CA LEU A 31 6.41 4.99 -10.12
C LEU A 31 5.81 5.65 -8.88
N GLY A 32 4.68 5.14 -8.40
CA GLY A 32 4.02 5.69 -7.23
C GLY A 32 2.53 5.39 -7.15
N PHE A 33 1.92 5.92 -6.09
CA PHE A 33 0.49 5.91 -5.85
C PHE A 33 -0.06 7.33 -5.94
N ASP A 34 -1.24 7.47 -6.55
CA ASP A 34 -2.03 8.69 -6.54
C ASP A 34 -3.45 8.40 -6.05
N THR A 35 -4.13 9.42 -5.55
CA THR A 35 -5.56 9.35 -5.20
C THR A 35 -6.26 10.63 -5.63
N SER A 36 -7.50 10.50 -6.07
CA SER A 36 -8.37 11.64 -6.39
C SER A 36 -9.14 12.17 -5.16
N GLY A 37 -8.84 11.67 -3.95
CA GLY A 37 -9.50 12.07 -2.71
C GLY A 37 -10.74 11.24 -2.35
N SER A 38 -10.99 10.18 -3.12
CA SER A 38 -11.97 9.14 -2.82
C SER A 38 -11.28 7.91 -2.22
N ASP A 39 -11.93 6.77 -2.29
CA ASP A 39 -11.38 5.46 -1.92
C ASP A 39 -10.53 4.82 -3.02
N GLU A 40 -10.49 5.40 -4.22
CA GLU A 40 -9.73 4.88 -5.35
C GLU A 40 -8.25 5.31 -5.30
N ILE A 41 -7.37 4.35 -5.52
CA ILE A 41 -5.91 4.52 -5.61
C ILE A 41 -5.46 4.14 -7.02
N VAL A 42 -4.67 5.00 -7.62
CA VAL A 42 -4.01 4.76 -8.90
C VAL A 42 -2.55 4.37 -8.68
N ILE A 43 -2.19 3.17 -9.12
CA ILE A 43 -0.80 2.69 -9.14
C ILE A 43 -0.22 3.04 -10.51
N ARG A 44 0.85 3.84 -10.53
CA ARG A 44 1.56 4.20 -11.76
C ARG A 44 2.72 3.25 -11.99
N ILE A 45 2.82 2.68 -13.18
CA ILE A 45 3.87 1.74 -13.57
C ILE A 45 4.53 2.13 -14.90
N ALA A 46 5.80 1.77 -15.07
CA ALA A 46 6.52 1.96 -16.32
C ALA A 46 7.33 0.71 -16.68
N GLY A 47 7.43 0.42 -17.96
CA GLY A 47 8.18 -0.71 -18.48
C GLY A 47 8.13 -0.77 -20.01
N THR A 48 8.49 -1.90 -20.58
CA THR A 48 8.21 -2.20 -21.98
C THR A 48 6.69 -2.38 -22.20
N VAL A 49 6.25 -2.33 -23.44
CA VAL A 49 4.83 -2.53 -23.80
C VAL A 49 4.31 -3.90 -23.29
N SER A 50 5.16 -4.93 -23.38
CA SER A 50 4.82 -6.28 -22.92
C SER A 50 4.74 -6.34 -21.39
N GLU A 51 5.77 -5.86 -20.68
CA GLU A 51 5.79 -5.83 -19.20
C GLU A 51 4.59 -5.10 -18.62
N VAL A 52 4.21 -3.94 -19.22
CA VAL A 52 3.02 -3.22 -18.77
C VAL A 52 1.74 -4.00 -19.06
N ALA A 53 1.66 -4.73 -20.19
CA ALA A 53 0.51 -5.58 -20.47
C ALA A 53 0.37 -6.72 -19.45
N ASP A 54 1.46 -7.40 -19.16
CA ASP A 54 1.51 -8.49 -18.17
C ASP A 54 1.17 -7.99 -16.77
N ALA A 55 1.64 -6.79 -16.43
CA ALA A 55 1.33 -6.10 -15.18
C ALA A 55 -0.17 -5.82 -15.04
N LEU A 56 -0.81 -5.29 -16.09
CA LEU A 56 -2.24 -5.02 -16.09
C LEU A 56 -3.07 -6.30 -15.98
N GLU A 57 -2.65 -7.37 -16.63
CA GLU A 57 -3.31 -8.68 -16.51
C GLU A 57 -3.20 -9.21 -15.08
N THR A 58 -2.00 -9.19 -14.49
CA THR A 58 -1.74 -9.59 -13.10
C THR A 58 -2.58 -8.77 -12.12
N ALA A 59 -2.63 -7.45 -12.31
CA ALA A 59 -3.45 -6.57 -11.48
C ALA A 59 -4.94 -6.94 -11.54
N GLY A 60 -5.47 -7.13 -12.74
CA GLY A 60 -6.87 -7.54 -12.94
C GLY A 60 -7.19 -8.92 -12.34
N GLN A 61 -6.26 -9.88 -12.42
CA GLN A 61 -6.42 -11.19 -11.79
C GLN A 61 -6.40 -11.08 -10.27
N THR A 62 -5.51 -10.26 -9.72
CA THR A 62 -5.38 -10.03 -8.28
C THR A 62 -6.63 -9.33 -7.73
N ALA A 63 -7.09 -8.27 -8.40
CA ALA A 63 -8.31 -7.55 -8.01
C ALA A 63 -9.55 -8.47 -8.03
N ARG A 64 -9.68 -9.33 -9.04
CA ARG A 64 -10.77 -10.32 -9.08
C ARG A 64 -10.73 -11.30 -7.92
N LYS A 65 -9.54 -11.79 -7.53
CA LYS A 65 -9.38 -12.67 -6.36
C LYS A 65 -9.76 -11.98 -5.05
N LEU A 66 -9.52 -10.67 -4.97
CA LEU A 66 -9.89 -9.85 -3.82
C LEU A 66 -11.36 -9.38 -3.84
N GLY A 67 -12.09 -9.64 -4.92
CA GLY A 67 -13.50 -9.26 -5.05
C GLY A 67 -13.74 -7.75 -5.20
N VAL A 68 -12.75 -7.01 -5.75
CA VAL A 68 -12.82 -5.56 -5.89
C VAL A 68 -12.87 -5.11 -7.33
N LYS A 69 -13.30 -3.85 -7.54
CA LYS A 69 -13.24 -3.19 -8.84
C LYS A 69 -11.79 -3.06 -9.32
N TYR A 70 -11.64 -3.02 -10.62
CA TYR A 70 -10.37 -2.81 -11.29
C TYR A 70 -10.61 -1.99 -12.57
N LEU A 71 -9.77 -0.99 -12.76
CA LEU A 71 -9.63 -0.30 -14.03
C LEU A 71 -8.14 -0.25 -14.38
N GLY A 72 -7.80 -0.59 -15.61
CA GLY A 72 -6.40 -0.57 -16.06
C GLY A 72 -6.30 -0.01 -17.46
N THR A 73 -5.27 0.82 -17.71
CA THR A 73 -4.98 1.37 -19.04
C THR A 73 -3.48 1.42 -19.31
N ARG A 74 -3.12 1.35 -20.58
CA ARG A 74 -1.74 1.40 -21.05
C ARG A 74 -1.55 2.48 -22.11
N LEU A 75 -0.53 3.30 -21.92
CA LEU A 75 0.00 4.21 -22.92
C LEU A 75 1.28 3.61 -23.51
N SER A 76 1.19 2.98 -24.68
CA SER A 76 2.34 2.29 -25.29
C SER A 76 3.44 3.25 -25.76
N LYS A 77 3.07 4.47 -26.13
CA LYS A 77 3.99 5.55 -26.53
C LYS A 77 3.44 6.87 -26.00
N PRO A 78 3.64 7.16 -24.69
CA PRO A 78 3.18 8.42 -24.12
C PRO A 78 3.84 9.61 -24.81
N ASP A 79 3.11 10.73 -24.93
CA ASP A 79 3.66 11.99 -25.40
C ASP A 79 4.78 12.47 -24.47
N SER A 80 5.78 13.15 -25.01
CA SER A 80 6.93 13.60 -24.23
C SER A 80 6.57 14.58 -23.12
N HIS A 81 5.55 15.43 -23.33
CA HIS A 81 5.07 16.40 -22.35
C HIS A 81 4.21 15.75 -21.24
N PHE A 82 3.72 14.52 -21.48
CA PHE A 82 2.95 13.80 -20.48
C PHE A 82 3.78 13.44 -19.24
N SER A 83 5.12 13.40 -19.37
CA SER A 83 6.03 13.08 -18.27
C SER A 83 5.88 14.01 -17.07
N GLU A 84 5.53 15.27 -17.29
CA GLU A 84 5.33 16.26 -16.23
C GLU A 84 4.15 15.91 -15.32
N LEU A 85 3.13 15.24 -15.85
CA LEU A 85 1.94 14.82 -15.07
C LEU A 85 2.20 13.62 -14.19
N TYR A 86 3.06 12.69 -14.59
CA TYR A 86 3.24 11.44 -13.85
C TYR A 86 4.57 11.32 -13.09
N SER A 87 5.52 12.24 -13.34
CA SER A 87 6.82 12.25 -12.65
C SER A 87 6.80 13.01 -11.31
N GLY A 88 5.67 13.57 -10.95
CA GLY A 88 5.48 14.27 -9.68
C GLY A 88 5.63 13.35 -8.45
N PRO A 89 5.85 13.93 -7.26
CA PRO A 89 5.87 13.17 -6.01
C PRO A 89 4.53 12.44 -5.83
N ASN A 90 4.56 11.36 -5.07
CA ASN A 90 3.34 10.62 -4.71
C ASN A 90 2.34 11.58 -4.06
N ALA A 91 1.35 12.03 -4.81
CA ALA A 91 0.30 12.89 -4.32
C ALA A 91 -0.85 12.07 -3.75
N ILE A 92 -0.66 11.51 -2.57
CA ILE A 92 -1.81 11.20 -1.72
C ILE A 92 -2.29 12.58 -1.24
N ASN A 93 -3.49 12.91 -1.61
CA ASN A 93 -4.14 14.22 -1.67
C ASN A 93 -3.66 15.23 -0.59
N PRO A 94 -2.98 16.32 -0.96
CA PRO A 94 -2.51 17.33 0.00
C PRO A 94 -3.65 18.05 0.76
N LEU A 95 -4.90 18.02 0.26
CA LEU A 95 -6.06 18.58 0.95
C LEU A 95 -6.41 17.83 2.24
N TYR A 96 -6.02 16.57 2.36
CA TYR A 96 -6.26 15.74 3.55
C TYR A 96 -5.00 15.52 4.39
N GLY A 97 -4.04 16.45 4.30
CA GLY A 97 -2.85 16.45 5.15
C GLY A 97 -1.64 15.73 4.56
N GLY A 98 -1.70 15.34 3.29
CA GLY A 98 -0.63 14.58 2.65
C GLY A 98 -0.49 13.19 3.27
N ARG A 99 0.62 12.53 2.97
CA ARG A 99 1.04 11.37 3.74
C ARG A 99 1.25 11.83 5.18
N ASP A 100 0.36 11.45 6.08
CA ASP A 100 0.61 11.57 7.51
C ASP A 100 1.77 10.63 7.88
N GLN A 101 2.97 11.11 7.67
CA GLN A 101 4.20 10.45 8.09
C GLN A 101 4.38 10.69 9.59
N PHE A 102 3.47 10.20 10.40
CA PHE A 102 3.71 10.11 11.82
C PHE A 102 4.31 8.76 12.16
N LEU A 103 5.60 8.70 11.97
CA LEU A 103 6.42 7.97 12.92
C LEU A 103 6.82 9.00 13.97
N PRO A 104 6.61 8.73 15.25
CA PRO A 104 7.18 9.59 16.28
C PRO A 104 8.68 9.75 16.02
N THR A 105 9.15 10.97 15.89
CA THR A 105 10.57 11.31 15.76
C THR A 105 11.40 10.82 16.96
N ASP A 106 10.75 10.29 17.97
CA ASP A 106 11.34 9.80 19.22
C ASP A 106 11.62 8.27 19.21
N PHE A 107 11.34 7.57 18.13
CA PHE A 107 11.86 6.21 18.00
C PHE A 107 13.34 6.29 17.63
N PRO A 108 14.22 5.71 18.47
CA PRO A 108 15.64 5.65 18.15
C PRO A 108 15.82 5.00 16.77
N ASN A 109 16.77 5.55 16.02
CA ASN A 109 17.15 5.14 14.66
C ASN A 109 16.78 3.70 14.35
N PRO A 110 16.13 3.43 13.20
CA PRO A 110 15.91 2.06 12.77
C PRO A 110 17.25 1.37 12.74
N ASP A 111 17.37 0.27 13.48
CA ASP A 111 18.55 -0.57 13.53
C ASP A 111 18.98 -0.90 12.08
N PRO A 112 20.18 -0.49 11.62
CA PRO A 112 20.64 -0.77 10.27
C PRO A 112 20.62 -2.26 9.92
N ALA A 113 20.70 -3.14 10.94
CA ALA A 113 20.57 -4.59 10.77
C ALA A 113 19.15 -5.03 10.33
N MET A 114 18.14 -4.15 10.44
CA MET A 114 16.76 -4.44 10.02
C MET A 114 16.52 -4.27 8.52
N SER A 115 17.47 -3.72 7.76
CA SER A 115 17.31 -3.47 6.33
C SER A 115 17.51 -4.70 5.43
N THR A 116 17.99 -5.83 5.97
CA THR A 116 18.44 -6.97 5.17
C THR A 116 17.59 -8.24 5.29
N GLN A 117 16.64 -8.31 6.22
CA GLN A 117 15.71 -9.44 6.28
C GLN A 117 14.38 -9.04 5.66
N SER A 118 13.93 -9.86 4.70
CA SER A 118 12.61 -9.79 4.07
C SER A 118 11.52 -10.07 5.13
N GLN A 119 11.16 -9.05 5.91
CA GLN A 119 10.12 -9.14 6.90
C GLN A 119 8.74 -9.05 6.25
N ALA A 120 7.78 -9.81 6.77
CA ALA A 120 6.40 -9.71 6.33
C ALA A 120 5.81 -8.35 6.68
N LEU A 121 4.87 -7.89 5.87
CA LEU A 121 4.03 -6.73 6.16
C LEU A 121 2.62 -7.16 6.54
N GLY A 122 2.09 -6.53 7.59
CA GLY A 122 0.68 -6.56 7.95
C GLY A 122 0.05 -5.22 7.62
N ILE A 123 -1.07 -5.25 6.95
CA ILE A 123 -1.81 -4.06 6.52
C ILE A 123 -3.24 -4.21 7.01
N LEU A 124 -3.67 -3.29 7.87
CA LEU A 124 -5.05 -3.23 8.36
C LEU A 124 -5.65 -1.88 7.98
N GLU A 125 -6.79 -1.90 7.31
CA GLU A 125 -7.51 -0.71 6.89
C GLU A 125 -8.90 -0.67 7.48
N THR A 126 -9.27 0.48 8.04
CA THR A 126 -10.58 0.73 8.62
C THR A 126 -11.19 2.01 8.09
N GLN A 127 -12.50 2.12 8.19
CA GLN A 127 -13.18 3.40 8.14
C GLN A 127 -13.48 3.84 9.58
N GLY A 128 -12.76 4.87 10.03
CA GLY A 128 -12.83 5.40 11.39
C GLY A 128 -11.47 5.45 12.10
N LEU A 129 -11.07 6.65 12.53
CA LEU A 129 -9.77 6.86 13.19
C LEU A 129 -9.70 6.17 14.55
N THR A 130 -10.78 6.20 15.34
CA THR A 130 -10.82 5.56 16.66
C THR A 130 -10.62 4.05 16.56
N ALA A 131 -11.26 3.40 15.57
CA ALA A 131 -11.13 1.98 15.33
C ALA A 131 -9.69 1.58 15.00
N ILE A 132 -8.99 2.34 14.16
CA ILE A 132 -7.62 2.01 13.77
C ILE A 132 -6.62 2.27 14.90
N LEU A 133 -6.86 3.25 15.77
CA LEU A 133 -5.98 3.50 16.92
C LEU A 133 -6.07 2.37 17.95
N GLU A 134 -7.27 1.92 18.28
CA GLU A 134 -7.48 0.76 19.14
C GLU A 134 -6.87 -0.52 18.53
N ALA A 135 -7.11 -0.72 17.23
CA ALA A 135 -6.50 -1.83 16.50
C ALA A 135 -4.97 -1.81 16.56
N THR A 136 -4.36 -0.63 16.42
CA THR A 136 -2.90 -0.48 16.46
C THR A 136 -2.34 -0.90 17.82
N ASP A 137 -2.94 -0.44 18.90
CA ASP A 137 -2.54 -0.84 20.25
C ASP A 137 -2.67 -2.35 20.45
N ALA A 138 -3.79 -2.94 20.02
CA ALA A 138 -4.00 -4.39 20.09
C ALA A 138 -2.95 -5.16 19.27
N MET A 139 -2.62 -4.70 18.07
CA MET A 139 -1.59 -5.31 17.20
C MET A 139 -0.23 -5.34 17.90
N LEU A 140 0.20 -4.20 18.45
CA LEU A 140 1.51 -4.04 19.08
C LEU A 140 1.63 -4.80 20.41
N LYS A 141 0.51 -5.02 21.11
CA LYS A 141 0.47 -5.80 22.36
C LYS A 141 0.42 -7.31 22.14
N THR A 142 -0.15 -7.74 21.02
CA THR A 142 -0.40 -9.17 20.77
C THR A 142 0.83 -9.89 20.25
N ALA A 143 1.71 -9.23 19.49
CA ALA A 143 2.84 -9.88 18.84
C ALA A 143 4.02 -8.92 18.69
N ASP A 144 5.22 -9.49 18.55
CA ASP A 144 6.44 -8.71 18.29
C ASP A 144 6.46 -8.21 16.83
N VAL A 145 5.77 -7.10 16.63
CA VAL A 145 5.71 -6.39 15.36
C VAL A 145 6.11 -4.93 15.55
N LYS A 146 6.64 -4.33 14.49
CA LYS A 146 7.03 -2.91 14.49
C LYS A 146 6.08 -2.12 13.60
N LEU A 147 5.66 -0.95 14.08
CA LEU A 147 4.86 -0.02 13.30
C LEU A 147 5.72 0.58 12.18
N VAL A 148 5.26 0.44 10.94
CA VAL A 148 5.87 1.08 9.76
C VAL A 148 5.30 2.46 9.55
N GLY A 149 3.98 2.60 9.67
CA GLY A 149 3.33 3.90 9.51
C GLY A 149 1.82 3.80 9.40
N LYS A 150 1.23 4.98 9.22
CA LYS A 150 -0.20 5.19 9.03
C LYS A 150 -0.43 5.97 7.75
N GLU A 151 -1.41 5.54 6.95
CA GLU A 151 -1.86 6.26 5.75
C GLU A 151 -3.32 6.67 5.88
N LYS A 152 -3.64 7.86 5.41
CA LYS A 152 -5.02 8.35 5.26
C LYS A 152 -5.27 8.69 3.80
N ILE A 153 -6.34 8.15 3.24
CA ILE A 153 -6.68 8.39 1.83
C ILE A 153 -7.94 9.25 1.62
N GLY A 154 -8.56 9.69 2.69
CA GLY A 154 -9.81 10.46 2.66
C GLY A 154 -11.01 9.64 3.15
N ALA A 155 -12.19 10.25 3.20
CA ALA A 155 -13.46 9.61 3.61
C ALA A 155 -13.39 8.77 4.91
N ALA A 156 -12.52 9.17 5.84
CA ALA A 156 -12.20 8.47 7.09
C ALA A 156 -11.53 7.08 6.92
N TYR A 157 -11.06 6.75 5.73
CA TYR A 157 -10.25 5.55 5.51
C TYR A 157 -8.84 5.76 6.05
N VAL A 158 -8.42 4.86 6.93
CA VAL A 158 -7.11 4.89 7.58
C VAL A 158 -6.51 3.49 7.58
N THR A 159 -5.26 3.40 7.16
CA THR A 159 -4.49 2.17 7.10
C THR A 159 -3.34 2.21 8.08
N ILE A 160 -3.13 1.14 8.83
CA ILE A 160 -1.92 0.88 9.64
C ILE A 160 -1.11 -0.20 8.97
N ILE A 161 0.21 0.00 8.96
CA ILE A 161 1.18 -0.92 8.40
C ILE A 161 2.14 -1.33 9.50
N VAL A 162 2.28 -2.62 9.71
CA VAL A 162 3.26 -3.23 10.64
C VAL A 162 4.17 -4.20 9.92
N ARG A 163 5.34 -4.49 10.49
CA ARG A 163 6.26 -5.50 9.98
C ARG A 163 6.80 -6.40 11.09
N GLY A 164 7.20 -7.60 10.73
CA GLY A 164 7.76 -8.61 11.61
C GLY A 164 7.89 -9.96 10.91
N ASP A 165 8.06 -11.03 11.65
CA ASP A 165 7.94 -12.36 11.06
C ASP A 165 6.48 -12.65 10.65
N VAL A 166 6.29 -13.61 9.75
CA VAL A 166 4.96 -13.92 9.17
C VAL A 166 3.93 -14.31 10.23
N ALA A 167 4.34 -15.08 11.25
CA ALA A 167 3.44 -15.55 12.29
C ALA A 167 3.02 -14.41 13.22
N ALA A 168 3.99 -13.57 13.65
CA ALA A 168 3.73 -12.39 14.47
C ALA A 168 2.83 -11.39 13.75
N VAL A 169 3.11 -11.10 12.48
CA VAL A 169 2.30 -10.18 11.65
C VAL A 169 0.89 -10.72 11.46
N THR A 170 0.73 -12.03 11.23
CA THR A 170 -0.59 -12.67 11.08
C THR A 170 -1.40 -12.56 12.37
N ALA A 171 -0.80 -12.84 13.52
CA ALA A 171 -1.46 -12.71 14.80
C ALA A 171 -1.82 -11.25 15.13
N ALA A 172 -0.91 -10.32 14.88
CA ALA A 172 -1.15 -8.89 15.07
C ALA A 172 -2.33 -8.39 14.24
N VAL A 173 -2.34 -8.66 12.93
CA VAL A 173 -3.42 -8.21 12.03
C VAL A 173 -4.77 -8.80 12.45
N ALA A 174 -4.82 -10.07 12.83
CA ALA A 174 -6.05 -10.70 13.32
C ALA A 174 -6.57 -10.03 14.62
N ALA A 175 -5.67 -9.76 15.59
CA ALA A 175 -6.03 -9.08 16.83
C ALA A 175 -6.51 -7.64 16.58
N GLY A 176 -5.81 -6.91 15.72
CA GLY A 176 -6.21 -5.55 15.34
C GLY A 176 -7.58 -5.50 14.67
N ALA A 177 -7.84 -6.41 13.74
CA ALA A 177 -9.14 -6.48 13.07
C ALA A 177 -10.28 -6.78 14.06
N ALA A 178 -10.04 -7.69 15.02
CA ALA A 178 -11.01 -8.00 16.08
C ALA A 178 -11.27 -6.80 17.00
N ALA A 179 -10.22 -6.05 17.38
CA ALA A 179 -10.34 -4.86 18.21
C ALA A 179 -11.04 -3.69 17.50
N ALA A 180 -10.81 -3.53 16.20
CA ALA A 180 -11.44 -2.49 15.39
C ALA A 180 -12.95 -2.71 15.16
N ALA A 181 -13.38 -3.95 15.00
CA ALA A 181 -14.73 -4.31 14.55
C ALA A 181 -15.87 -3.69 15.38
N PRO A 182 -15.81 -3.56 16.72
CA PRO A 182 -16.83 -2.89 17.51
C PRO A 182 -16.87 -1.37 17.35
N LEU A 183 -15.77 -0.75 16.90
CA LEU A 183 -15.55 0.70 16.89
C LEU A 183 -15.68 1.33 15.52
N GLY A 184 -15.62 0.55 14.45
CA GLY A 184 -15.70 1.03 13.09
C GLY A 184 -15.72 -0.11 12.08
N LYS A 185 -15.80 0.26 10.79
CA LYS A 185 -15.81 -0.74 9.73
C LYS A 185 -14.39 -1.19 9.40
N VAL A 186 -14.09 -2.47 9.56
CA VAL A 186 -12.89 -3.08 8.99
C VAL A 186 -13.09 -3.21 7.47
N ILE A 187 -12.25 -2.57 6.70
CA ILE A 187 -12.31 -2.54 5.24
C ILE A 187 -11.56 -3.74 4.67
N ALA A 188 -10.30 -3.89 5.08
CA ALA A 188 -9.46 -4.98 4.63
C ALA A 188 -8.35 -5.28 5.64
N SER A 189 -7.87 -6.52 5.63
CA SER A 189 -6.72 -6.98 6.41
C SER A 189 -5.88 -7.91 5.55
N HIS A 190 -4.58 -7.60 5.38
CA HIS A 190 -3.70 -8.36 4.52
C HIS A 190 -2.35 -8.62 5.18
N VAL A 191 -1.75 -9.76 4.84
CA VAL A 191 -0.37 -10.11 5.19
C VAL A 191 0.39 -10.40 3.90
N ILE A 192 1.48 -9.66 3.67
CA ILE A 192 2.39 -9.87 2.56
C ILE A 192 3.66 -10.50 3.14
N ALA A 193 3.80 -11.82 3.00
CA ALA A 193 4.87 -12.57 3.66
C ALA A 193 6.28 -12.18 3.17
N ARG A 194 6.42 -11.85 1.90
CA ARG A 194 7.69 -11.40 1.28
C ARG A 194 7.39 -10.25 0.33
N PRO A 195 7.32 -9.01 0.85
CA PRO A 195 7.03 -7.84 0.02
C PRO A 195 8.17 -7.56 -0.96
N HIS A 196 7.83 -7.13 -2.17
CA HIS A 196 8.79 -6.73 -3.18
C HIS A 196 9.42 -5.37 -2.85
N ALA A 197 10.69 -5.15 -3.22
CA ALA A 197 11.40 -3.91 -2.92
C ALA A 197 10.72 -2.66 -3.52
N GLU A 198 10.18 -2.75 -4.73
CA GLU A 198 9.43 -1.67 -5.38
C GLU A 198 8.19 -1.27 -4.58
N MET A 199 7.48 -2.22 -3.99
CA MET A 199 6.33 -1.94 -3.11
C MET A 199 6.78 -1.33 -1.79
N LEU A 200 7.87 -1.83 -1.19
CA LEU A 200 8.43 -1.25 0.04
C LEU A 200 8.83 0.23 -0.13
N ALA A 201 9.31 0.61 -1.32
CA ALA A 201 9.68 1.99 -1.63
C ALA A 201 8.48 2.96 -1.62
N LEU A 202 7.25 2.45 -1.69
CA LEU A 202 6.01 3.24 -1.68
C LEU A 202 5.46 3.45 -0.27
N LEU A 203 5.94 2.67 0.71
CA LEU A 203 5.48 2.81 2.09
C LEU A 203 5.95 4.12 2.72
N PRO A 204 5.29 4.58 3.79
CA PRO A 204 5.79 5.70 4.60
C PRO A 204 7.24 5.45 4.97
N LYS A 205 8.07 6.48 4.76
CA LYS A 205 9.46 6.44 5.23
C LYS A 205 9.52 7.04 6.62
N PRO A 206 10.27 6.41 7.54
CA PRO A 206 10.52 7.00 8.85
C PRO A 206 11.24 8.34 8.76
#